data_96563abcc0e8cdf1afc745a999f49875
#
_entry.id   96563abcc0e8cdf1afc745a999f49875
#
_cell.length_a   1.000
_cell.length_b   1.000
_cell.length_c   1.000
_cell.angle_alpha   90.00
_cell.angle_beta   90.00
_cell.angle_gamma   90.00
#
_symmetry.space_group_name_H-M   'P 1'
#
loop_
_entity.id
_entity.type
_entity.pdbx_description
1 polymer ?
#
loop_
_entity_poly.entity_id
_entity_poly.type
_entity_poly.pdbx_seq_one_letter_code
_entity_poly.pdbx_strand_id
1 'polypeptide(L)'
;CSVRRQRQMCIRDRLKGNIEQLGGTMRLGAQKCKLVKSSLAHTLYKKNVITERHRHRYEVNNSYINKFNNTDLLFSGYSGNKDLMEILELKNHPWYLASQFHPEFTSSPMKGHPLFNSFIKTAYDTK
;
A
#
# COMPACT_ATOMS: atom_id res chain seq x y z
N CYS A 1 21.70 -0.62 -7.63
CA CYS A 1 20.93 -0.49 -8.77
C CYS A 1 19.42 -0.56 -8.52
N SER A 2 18.95 -1.49 -7.75
CA SER A 2 17.53 -1.57 -7.40
C SER A 2 17.04 -0.31 -6.68
N VAL A 3 17.84 0.28 -5.81
CA VAL A 3 17.51 1.53 -5.11
C VAL A 3 17.32 2.70 -6.07
N ARG A 4 18.14 2.82 -7.10
CA ARG A 4 17.95 3.88 -8.11
C ARG A 4 16.69 3.67 -8.94
N ARG A 5 16.40 2.43 -9.35
CA ARG A 5 15.17 2.10 -10.08
C ARG A 5 13.92 2.31 -9.22
N GLN A 6 13.98 1.92 -7.96
CA GLN A 6 12.90 2.18 -7.01
C GLN A 6 12.68 3.68 -6.81
N ARG A 7 13.75 4.46 -6.70
CA ARG A 7 13.65 5.91 -6.62
C ARG A 7 13.01 6.52 -7.86
N GLN A 8 13.39 6.07 -9.04
CA GLN A 8 12.78 6.55 -10.29
C GLN A 8 11.30 6.19 -10.38
N MET A 9 10.94 4.96 -9.97
CA MET A 9 9.56 4.53 -9.94
C MET A 9 8.72 5.36 -8.95
N CYS A 10 9.28 5.71 -7.80
CA CYS A 10 8.58 6.46 -6.76
C CYS A 10 8.63 7.98 -6.94
N ILE A 11 9.73 8.52 -7.47
CA ILE A 11 9.95 9.97 -7.56
C ILE A 11 9.18 10.60 -8.73
N ARG A 12 9.07 9.92 -9.84
CA ARG A 12 8.55 10.50 -11.08
C ARG A 12 7.08 10.83 -11.07
N ASP A 13 6.32 10.20 -10.18
CA ASP A 13 4.88 10.37 -10.20
C ASP A 13 4.33 10.62 -8.82
N ARG A 14 4.90 11.55 -8.21
CA ARG A 14 4.51 11.84 -6.87
C ARG A 14 3.16 12.49 -6.75
N LEU A 15 2.73 13.21 -7.66
CA LEU A 15 1.42 13.82 -7.69
C LEU A 15 1.12 14.27 -9.12
N LYS A 16 -0.14 14.39 -9.44
CA LYS A 16 -0.57 15.17 -10.59
C LYS A 16 -0.12 16.60 -10.38
N GLY A 17 1.03 16.93 -10.85
CA GLY A 17 1.52 18.25 -10.64
C GLY A 17 2.81 18.49 -11.39
N ASN A 18 3.18 19.72 -11.41
CA ASN A 18 4.40 20.19 -12.02
C ASN A 18 5.61 19.50 -11.36
N ILE A 19 6.64 19.29 -12.16
CA ILE A 19 7.95 18.82 -11.71
C ILE A 19 8.44 19.57 -10.47
N GLU A 20 8.03 20.83 -10.34
CA GLU A 20 8.36 21.71 -9.21
C GLU A 20 7.79 21.22 -7.86
N GLN A 21 6.75 20.39 -7.88
CA GLN A 21 6.15 19.83 -6.68
C GLN A 21 6.72 18.46 -6.29
N LEU A 22 7.60 17.91 -7.09
CA LEU A 22 8.28 16.65 -6.78
C LEU A 22 9.12 16.79 -5.51
N GLY A 23 8.80 16.00 -4.50
CA GLY A 23 9.50 16.06 -3.23
C GLY A 23 9.02 17.15 -2.27
N GLY A 24 8.05 18.02 -2.69
CA GLY A 24 7.60 19.17 -1.91
C GLY A 24 6.75 18.84 -0.70
N THR A 25 5.80 17.90 -0.83
CA THR A 25 4.83 17.58 0.21
C THR A 25 5.00 16.17 0.75
N MET A 26 5.00 16.05 2.05
CA MET A 26 4.97 14.77 2.73
C MET A 26 3.52 14.40 3.06
N ARG A 27 3.13 13.16 2.76
CA ARG A 27 1.88 12.64 3.30
C ARG A 27 2.10 12.26 4.74
N LEU A 28 1.36 12.91 5.62
CA LEU A 28 1.52 12.76 7.06
C LEU A 28 0.17 12.64 7.74
N GLY A 29 0.09 11.73 8.72
CA GLY A 29 -1.09 11.55 9.56
C GLY A 29 -2.10 10.55 9.00
N ALA A 30 -3.28 10.55 9.60
CA ALA A 30 -4.36 9.61 9.27
C ALA A 30 -5.01 9.98 7.93
N GLN A 31 -5.07 9.03 7.03
CA GLN A 31 -5.68 9.20 5.71
C GLN A 31 -6.52 7.99 5.33
N LYS A 32 -7.57 8.24 4.57
CA LYS A 32 -8.50 7.20 4.13
C LYS A 32 -7.94 6.45 2.92
N CYS A 33 -8.08 5.14 2.96
CA CYS A 33 -7.72 4.25 1.87
C CYS A 33 -8.92 3.36 1.54
N LYS A 34 -9.28 3.30 0.28
CA LYS A 34 -10.34 2.42 -0.23
C LYS A 34 -9.72 1.08 -0.62
N LEU A 35 -10.39 0.00 -0.26
CA LEU A 35 -9.93 -1.35 -0.55
C LEU A 35 -10.71 -1.95 -1.73
N VAL A 36 -9.99 -2.67 -2.57
CA VAL A 36 -10.60 -3.44 -3.66
C VAL A 36 -11.32 -4.65 -3.07
N LYS A 37 -12.58 -4.85 -3.45
CA LYS A 37 -13.34 -6.03 -3.04
C LYS A 37 -12.65 -7.30 -3.53
N SER A 38 -12.76 -8.36 -2.76
CA SER A 38 -12.13 -9.67 -3.02
C SER A 38 -10.61 -9.68 -2.91
N SER A 39 -9.98 -8.61 -2.43
CA SER A 39 -8.55 -8.60 -2.14
C SER A 39 -8.25 -9.18 -0.75
N LEU A 40 -6.99 -9.56 -0.53
CA LEU A 40 -6.54 -9.99 0.79
C LEU A 40 -6.75 -8.88 1.83
N ALA A 41 -6.37 -7.65 1.50
CA ALA A 41 -6.57 -6.50 2.41
C ALA A 41 -8.04 -6.33 2.79
N HIS A 42 -8.96 -6.40 1.83
CA HIS A 42 -10.39 -6.31 2.10
C HIS A 42 -10.86 -7.42 3.05
N THR A 43 -10.40 -8.63 2.84
CA THR A 43 -10.73 -9.79 3.68
C THR A 43 -10.22 -9.61 5.12
N LEU A 44 -9.02 -9.08 5.29
CA LEU A 44 -8.40 -8.90 6.60
C LEU A 44 -9.01 -7.75 7.40
N TYR A 45 -9.23 -6.62 6.76
CA TYR A 45 -9.84 -5.47 7.42
C TYR A 45 -11.35 -5.59 7.59
N LYS A 46 -12.02 -6.38 6.73
CA LYS A 46 -13.49 -6.53 6.68
C LYS A 46 -14.22 -5.20 6.52
N LYS A 47 -13.60 -4.26 5.82
CA LYS A 47 -14.10 -2.90 5.56
C LYS A 47 -13.77 -2.50 4.14
N ASN A 48 -14.62 -1.65 3.56
CA ASN A 48 -14.37 -1.08 2.23
C ASN A 48 -13.41 0.12 2.27
N VAL A 49 -13.40 0.82 3.39
CA VAL A 49 -12.56 2.00 3.61
C VAL A 49 -11.88 1.86 4.96
N ILE A 50 -10.60 2.07 4.98
CA ILE A 50 -9.79 2.08 6.20
C ILE A 50 -9.14 3.44 6.38
N THR A 51 -8.72 3.73 7.60
CA THR A 51 -7.96 4.94 7.93
C THR A 51 -6.66 4.50 8.57
N GLU A 52 -5.56 4.83 7.92
CA GLU A 52 -4.22 4.48 8.38
C GLU A 52 -3.31 5.70 8.40
N ARG A 53 -2.27 5.65 9.19
CA ARG A 53 -1.33 6.76 9.33
C ARG A 53 -0.21 6.63 8.32
N HIS A 54 0.05 7.73 7.62
CA HIS A 54 1.08 7.84 6.61
C HIS A 54 2.23 8.73 7.09
N ARG A 55 3.42 8.39 6.63
CA ARG A 55 4.61 9.23 6.79
C ARG A 55 5.54 8.94 5.62
N HIS A 56 5.17 9.39 4.45
CA HIS A 56 6.00 9.20 3.26
C HIS A 56 5.86 10.37 2.30
N ARG A 57 6.89 10.54 1.49
CA ARG A 57 7.01 11.65 0.55
C ARG A 57 6.80 11.19 -0.89
N TYR A 58 7.12 9.94 -1.17
CA TYR A 58 7.06 9.38 -2.50
C TYR A 58 5.82 8.50 -2.67
N GLU A 59 5.29 8.47 -3.88
CA GLU A 59 4.14 7.67 -4.25
C GLU A 59 4.50 6.74 -5.41
N VAL A 60 3.70 5.70 -5.61
CA VAL A 60 3.84 4.83 -6.77
C VAL A 60 3.53 5.61 -8.04
N ASN A 61 4.39 5.47 -9.03
CA ASN A 61 4.19 6.11 -10.32
C ASN A 61 3.07 5.41 -11.10
N ASN A 62 1.96 6.11 -11.32
CA ASN A 62 0.78 5.55 -11.98
C ASN A 62 1.05 5.07 -13.41
N SER A 63 2.05 5.60 -14.08
CA SER A 63 2.43 5.15 -15.42
C SER A 63 2.94 3.70 -15.44
N TYR A 64 3.38 3.18 -14.31
CA TYR A 64 3.83 1.80 -14.19
C TYR A 64 2.70 0.82 -13.85
N ILE A 65 1.55 1.29 -13.38
CA ILE A 65 0.44 0.41 -12.92
C ILE A 65 0.00 -0.52 -14.05
N ASN A 66 -0.14 0.00 -15.26
CA ASN A 66 -0.56 -0.80 -16.40
C ASN A 66 0.42 -1.93 -16.75
N LYS A 67 1.69 -1.77 -16.40
CA LYS A 67 2.71 -2.81 -16.61
C LYS A 67 2.51 -4.03 -15.71
N PHE A 68 1.78 -3.87 -14.62
CA PHE A 68 1.50 -4.94 -13.67
C PHE A 68 0.16 -5.64 -13.92
N ASN A 69 -0.66 -5.15 -14.84
CA ASN A 69 -1.99 -5.70 -15.09
C ASN A 69 -1.98 -7.18 -15.54
N ASN A 70 -0.91 -7.62 -16.20
CA ASN A 70 -0.75 -8.99 -16.67
C ASN A 70 0.16 -9.83 -15.74
N THR A 71 0.38 -9.38 -14.53
CA THR A 71 1.19 -10.07 -13.53
C THR A 71 0.33 -10.48 -12.33
N ASP A 72 0.92 -11.23 -11.42
CA ASP A 72 0.26 -11.60 -10.17
C ASP A 72 0.21 -10.47 -9.14
N LEU A 73 0.80 -9.32 -9.45
CA LEU A 73 0.74 -8.14 -8.59
C LEU A 73 -0.60 -7.42 -8.73
N LEU A 74 -1.20 -7.11 -7.59
CA LEU A 74 -2.49 -6.43 -7.50
C LEU A 74 -2.37 -5.21 -6.59
N PHE A 75 -2.73 -4.04 -7.10
CA PHE A 75 -2.93 -2.87 -6.24
C PHE A 75 -4.33 -2.95 -5.61
N SER A 76 -4.38 -3.27 -4.33
CA SER A 76 -5.62 -3.57 -3.61
C SER A 76 -6.12 -2.45 -2.72
N GLY A 77 -5.32 -1.41 -2.52
CA GLY A 77 -5.70 -0.23 -1.76
C GLY A 77 -5.28 1.04 -2.45
N TYR A 78 -6.16 2.04 -2.43
CA TYR A 78 -5.91 3.33 -3.07
C TYR A 78 -6.60 4.46 -2.34
N SER A 79 -6.07 5.67 -2.47
CA SER A 79 -6.72 6.88 -1.96
C SER A 79 -7.08 7.83 -3.10
N GLY A 80 -7.96 8.79 -2.79
CA GLY A 80 -8.51 9.69 -3.79
C GLY A 80 -9.38 8.98 -4.82
N ASN A 81 -9.30 9.39 -6.06
CA ASN A 81 -9.99 8.81 -7.20
C ASN A 81 -9.12 7.76 -7.92
N LYS A 82 -8.48 6.86 -7.17
CA LYS A 82 -7.48 5.91 -7.66
C LYS A 82 -6.17 6.58 -8.12
N ASP A 83 -5.86 7.72 -7.59
CA ASP A 83 -4.67 8.46 -7.95
C ASP A 83 -3.42 7.99 -7.19
N LEU A 84 -3.61 7.50 -5.96
CA LEU A 84 -2.53 7.11 -5.08
C LEU A 84 -2.69 5.66 -4.64
N MET A 85 -1.77 4.80 -5.05
CA MET A 85 -1.76 3.38 -4.67
C MET A 85 -1.13 3.23 -3.29
N GLU A 86 -1.84 2.54 -2.40
CA GLU A 86 -1.48 2.41 -0.99
C GLU A 86 -1.07 1.00 -0.60
N ILE A 87 -1.67 -0.01 -1.24
CA ILE A 87 -1.46 -1.42 -0.91
C ILE A 87 -1.19 -2.21 -2.18
N LEU A 88 -0.17 -3.06 -2.12
CA LEU A 88 0.20 -4.00 -3.16
C LEU A 88 0.13 -5.42 -2.61
N GLU A 89 -0.47 -6.32 -3.36
CA GLU A 89 -0.56 -7.75 -3.03
C GLU A 89 -0.01 -8.62 -4.14
N LEU A 90 0.37 -9.85 -3.80
CA LEU A 90 0.73 -10.89 -4.74
C LEU A 90 -0.33 -12.00 -4.71
N LYS A 91 -1.02 -12.21 -5.84
CA LYS A 91 -2.21 -13.07 -5.91
C LYS A 91 -1.95 -14.55 -5.60
N ASN A 92 -0.87 -15.10 -6.10
CA ASN A 92 -0.57 -16.52 -5.98
C ASN A 92 0.42 -16.82 -4.84
N HIS A 93 0.41 -16.01 -3.81
CA HIS A 93 1.24 -16.19 -2.63
C HIS A 93 0.37 -16.40 -1.40
N PRO A 94 0.76 -17.27 -0.46
CA PRO A 94 -0.02 -17.49 0.76
C PRO A 94 -0.33 -16.24 1.56
N TRP A 95 0.64 -15.33 1.65
CA TRP A 95 0.47 -14.02 2.22
C TRP A 95 1.59 -13.09 1.76
N TYR A 96 1.27 -12.14 0.94
CA TYR A 96 2.17 -11.06 0.54
C TYR A 96 1.38 -9.76 0.44
N LEU A 97 1.76 -8.79 1.24
CA LEU A 97 1.14 -7.49 1.26
C LEU A 97 2.19 -6.43 1.58
N ALA A 98 2.24 -5.40 0.76
CA ALA A 98 3.07 -4.23 0.99
C ALA A 98 2.18 -2.99 1.10
N SER A 99 2.52 -2.09 2.02
CA SER A 99 1.74 -0.87 2.26
C SER A 99 2.62 0.36 2.29
N GLN A 100 2.06 1.48 1.88
CA GLN A 100 2.69 2.80 2.02
C GLN A 100 2.54 3.36 3.43
N PHE A 101 1.45 3.04 4.10
CA PHE A 101 1.17 3.49 5.46
C PHE A 101 1.92 2.64 6.51
N HIS A 102 1.88 3.10 7.74
CA HIS A 102 2.54 2.49 8.89
C HIS A 102 1.53 1.80 9.82
N PRO A 103 1.25 0.50 9.63
CA PRO A 103 0.29 -0.22 10.48
C PRO A 103 0.69 -0.27 11.95
N GLU A 104 1.97 -0.16 12.27
CA GLU A 104 2.47 -0.15 13.65
C GLU A 104 1.93 1.01 14.48
N PHE A 105 1.55 2.12 13.84
CA PHE A 105 0.99 3.28 14.56
C PHE A 105 -0.43 3.06 15.08
N THR A 106 -1.13 2.08 14.53
CA THR A 106 -2.49 1.72 14.94
C THR A 106 -2.57 0.34 15.59
N SER A 107 -1.42 -0.26 15.89
CA SER A 107 -1.30 -1.54 16.58
C SER A 107 -0.94 -1.34 18.04
N SER A 108 -1.39 -2.24 18.91
CA SER A 108 -1.01 -2.26 20.32
C SER A 108 -0.84 -3.69 20.82
N PRO A 109 -0.12 -3.92 21.94
CA PRO A 109 0.01 -5.26 22.51
C PRO A 109 -1.32 -5.94 22.83
N MET A 110 -2.31 -5.15 23.24
CA MET A 110 -3.63 -5.65 23.61
C MET A 110 -4.57 -5.80 22.41
N LYS A 111 -4.31 -5.07 21.33
CA LYS A 111 -5.11 -5.09 20.11
C LYS A 111 -4.18 -5.01 18.91
N GLY A 112 -3.74 -6.17 18.45
CA GLY A 112 -2.87 -6.26 17.28
C GLY A 112 -3.56 -5.79 16.00
N HIS A 113 -2.78 -5.19 15.12
CA HIS A 113 -3.25 -4.77 13.81
C HIS A 113 -3.65 -5.99 12.95
N PRO A 114 -4.74 -5.94 12.18
CA PRO A 114 -5.19 -7.06 11.36
C PRO A 114 -4.10 -7.62 10.43
N LEU A 115 -3.28 -6.76 9.86
CA LEU A 115 -2.19 -7.18 8.97
C LEU A 115 -1.14 -8.01 9.70
N PHE A 116 -0.71 -7.59 10.88
CA PHE A 116 0.28 -8.34 11.68
C PHE A 116 -0.29 -9.66 12.17
N ASN A 117 -1.51 -9.64 12.69
CA ASN A 117 -2.17 -10.86 13.16
C ASN A 117 -2.31 -11.90 12.04
N SER A 118 -2.72 -11.47 10.88
CA SER A 118 -2.87 -12.32 9.70
C SER A 118 -1.53 -12.86 9.21
N PHE A 119 -0.50 -12.04 9.17
CA PHE A 119 0.84 -12.46 8.76
C PHE A 119 1.37 -13.59 9.67
N ILE A 120 1.30 -13.39 10.98
CA ILE A 120 1.76 -14.39 11.95
C ILE A 120 0.94 -15.68 11.85
N LYS A 121 -0.37 -15.56 11.72
CA LYS A 121 -1.25 -16.73 11.57
C LYS A 121 -0.91 -17.52 10.31
N THR A 122 -0.75 -16.86 9.18
CA THR A 122 -0.40 -17.53 7.92
C THR A 122 0.98 -18.19 7.99
N ALA A 123 1.95 -17.51 8.58
CA ALA A 123 3.29 -18.07 8.77
C ALA A 123 3.26 -19.32 9.65
N TYR A 124 2.43 -19.34 10.68
CA TYR A 124 2.23 -20.50 11.54
C TYR A 124 1.55 -21.67 10.79
N ASP A 125 0.50 -21.38 10.04
CA ASP A 125 -0.30 -22.39 9.33
C ASP A 125 0.44 -23.01 8.13
N THR A 126 1.45 -22.33 7.58
CA THR A 126 2.24 -22.81 6.43
C THR A 126 3.52 -23.56 6.81
N LYS A 127 3.68 -23.90 8.04
CA LYS A 127 4.83 -24.69 8.51
C LYS A 127 4.95 -26.02 7.78
#